data_59a9167b73e57aeebabd8149f9fda489
#
_entry.id   59a9167b73e57aeebabd8149f9fda489
#
_cell.length_a   1.000
_cell.length_b   1.000
_cell.length_c   1.000
_cell.angle_alpha   90.00
_cell.angle_beta   90.00
_cell.angle_gamma   90.00
#
_symmetry.space_group_name_H-M   'P 1'
#
loop_
_entity.id
_entity.type
_entity.pdbx_description
1 polymer ?
#
loop_
_entity_poly.entity_id
_entity_poly.type
_entity_poly.pdbx_seq_one_letter_code
_entity_poly.pdbx_strand_id
1 'polypeptide(L)'
;MRNKGKILLLVLTLLCCAAFAVYQYRYLRTADREPPKISMAQQELTLSVSDPDTRLLEGMSATDARDGDVTPSLIVESVRGVVADKRFTVTYAAFDRAGNVAKAQRTVFYSDYTSPRFSLSAPLIFRAGVSPDAFAPLSAQDVFDGDLTERIKGTLISGGSMLREAGDYTVQFRVTNALGDTSYLTAPVLLTDGGTGSAEITLETYLLYLKTGEAFSPRQYLQELNAGGQTFLLNHAQTGVDVEVSSNVDTAVPGTYYVDYTVTYGRYTGRSRLLVVVED
;
A
#
# COMPACT_ATOMS: atom_id res chain seq x y z
N MET A 1 -0.36 -24.84 -78.79
CA MET A 1 -1.23 -23.96 -77.90
C MET A 1 -0.76 -23.94 -76.44
N ARG A 2 -0.14 -24.94 -75.89
CA ARG A 2 0.23 -25.09 -74.45
C ARG A 2 1.27 -24.08 -73.92
N ASN A 3 2.12 -23.48 -74.81
CA ASN A 3 3.14 -22.51 -74.36
C ASN A 3 2.61 -21.06 -74.25
N LYS A 4 1.56 -20.70 -75.02
CA LYS A 4 0.98 -19.34 -74.92
C LYS A 4 0.30 -19.07 -73.59
N GLY A 5 -0.36 -20.07 -72.97
CA GLY A 5 -0.96 -19.95 -71.64
C GLY A 5 0.06 -19.83 -70.55
N LYS A 6 1.22 -20.54 -70.65
CA LYS A 6 2.30 -20.43 -69.67
C LYS A 6 2.97 -19.05 -69.71
N ILE A 7 3.17 -18.47 -70.90
CA ILE A 7 3.74 -17.14 -71.12
C ILE A 7 2.76 -16.08 -70.53
N LEU A 8 1.47 -16.21 -70.78
CA LEU A 8 0.45 -15.30 -70.25
C LEU A 8 0.43 -15.32 -68.74
N LEU A 9 0.49 -16.50 -68.12
CA LEU A 9 0.55 -16.66 -66.66
C LEU A 9 1.81 -15.99 -66.07
N LEU A 10 2.97 -16.20 -66.73
CA LEU A 10 4.23 -15.62 -66.30
C LEU A 10 4.22 -14.08 -66.36
N VAL A 11 3.65 -13.50 -67.44
CA VAL A 11 3.49 -12.07 -67.61
C VAL A 11 2.57 -11.50 -66.54
N LEU A 12 1.45 -12.16 -66.22
CA LEU A 12 0.51 -11.75 -65.20
C LEU A 12 1.16 -11.76 -63.82
N THR A 13 1.92 -12.80 -63.50
CA THR A 13 2.65 -12.91 -62.25
C THR A 13 3.68 -11.77 -62.08
N LEU A 14 4.45 -11.48 -63.16
CA LEU A 14 5.40 -10.38 -63.15
C LEU A 14 4.74 -8.99 -62.95
N LEU A 15 3.57 -8.77 -63.57
CA LEU A 15 2.78 -7.54 -63.38
C LEU A 15 2.28 -7.43 -61.95
N CYS A 16 1.77 -8.50 -61.34
CA CYS A 16 1.38 -8.52 -59.96
C CYS A 16 2.56 -8.24 -59.01
N CYS A 17 3.70 -8.85 -59.23
CA CYS A 17 4.92 -8.59 -58.44
C CYS A 17 5.38 -7.14 -58.57
N ALA A 18 5.34 -6.57 -59.78
CA ALA A 18 5.71 -5.17 -60.03
C ALA A 18 4.72 -4.21 -59.34
N ALA A 19 3.40 -4.46 -59.43
CA ALA A 19 2.39 -3.69 -58.74
C ALA A 19 2.55 -3.77 -57.19
N PHE A 20 2.82 -4.97 -56.69
CA PHE A 20 3.11 -5.17 -55.27
C PHE A 20 4.39 -4.43 -54.81
N ALA A 21 5.44 -4.47 -55.62
CA ALA A 21 6.70 -3.77 -55.32
C ALA A 21 6.49 -2.23 -55.29
N VAL A 22 5.72 -1.72 -56.25
CA VAL A 22 5.35 -0.27 -56.30
C VAL A 22 4.48 0.09 -55.07
N TYR A 23 3.52 -0.75 -54.74
CA TYR A 23 2.69 -0.55 -53.54
C TYR A 23 3.53 -0.52 -52.27
N GLN A 24 4.41 -1.52 -52.08
CA GLN A 24 5.32 -1.58 -50.92
C GLN A 24 6.28 -0.40 -50.89
N TYR A 25 6.84 0.01 -52.01
CA TYR A 25 7.71 1.18 -52.06
C TYR A 25 6.99 2.48 -51.67
N ARG A 26 5.77 2.67 -52.16
CA ARG A 26 4.92 3.82 -51.77
C ARG A 26 4.56 3.76 -50.29
N TYR A 27 4.12 2.59 -49.79
CA TYR A 27 3.78 2.38 -48.40
C TYR A 27 4.96 2.71 -47.48
N LEU A 28 6.17 2.20 -47.78
CA LEU A 28 7.38 2.44 -47.01
C LEU A 28 7.81 3.94 -47.03
N ARG A 29 7.56 4.67 -48.15
CA ARG A 29 7.89 6.09 -48.24
C ARG A 29 6.82 7.02 -47.64
N THR A 30 5.58 6.59 -47.60
CA THR A 30 4.46 7.38 -47.06
C THR A 30 4.07 7.03 -45.65
N ALA A 31 4.55 5.88 -45.13
CA ALA A 31 4.30 5.47 -43.76
C ALA A 31 4.87 6.48 -42.78
N ASP A 32 4.03 6.94 -41.88
CA ASP A 32 4.44 7.74 -40.73
C ASP A 32 5.19 6.86 -39.72
N ARG A 33 6.36 7.28 -39.30
CA ARG A 33 7.21 6.60 -38.33
C ARG A 33 7.73 7.55 -37.25
N GLU A 34 7.31 8.81 -37.30
CA GLU A 34 7.69 9.79 -36.32
C GLU A 34 6.66 9.79 -35.18
N PRO A 35 7.07 9.55 -33.92
CA PRO A 35 6.15 9.59 -32.81
C PRO A 35 5.72 11.03 -32.49
N PRO A 36 4.55 11.22 -31.90
CA PRO A 36 4.10 12.53 -31.46
C PRO A 36 5.04 13.13 -30.41
N LYS A 37 4.98 14.43 -30.24
CA LYS A 37 5.72 15.17 -29.24
C LYS A 37 4.81 15.55 -28.09
N ILE A 38 5.09 15.05 -26.89
CA ILE A 38 4.39 15.43 -25.66
C ILE A 38 5.05 16.70 -25.09
N SER A 39 4.21 17.66 -24.72
CA SER A 39 4.61 18.90 -24.05
C SER A 39 3.85 19.03 -22.73
N MET A 40 4.50 19.60 -21.72
CA MET A 40 3.92 19.82 -20.41
C MET A 40 4.20 21.24 -19.93
N ALA A 41 3.19 21.90 -19.38
CA ALA A 41 3.30 23.28 -18.89
C ALA A 41 4.18 23.35 -17.62
N GLN A 42 4.17 22.29 -16.81
CA GLN A 42 4.93 22.20 -15.56
C GLN A 42 5.50 20.80 -15.40
N GLN A 43 6.74 20.70 -14.90
CA GLN A 43 7.44 19.44 -14.63
C GLN A 43 6.98 18.80 -13.31
N GLU A 44 6.45 19.57 -12.40
CA GLU A 44 5.90 19.11 -11.11
C GLU A 44 4.45 19.59 -10.97
N LEU A 45 3.58 18.69 -10.51
CA LEU A 45 2.17 18.95 -10.25
C LEU A 45 1.88 18.60 -8.79
N THR A 46 1.18 19.49 -8.08
CA THR A 46 0.70 19.23 -6.71
C THR A 46 -0.78 18.86 -6.75
N LEU A 47 -1.13 17.73 -6.17
CA LEU A 47 -2.49 17.22 -6.06
C LEU A 47 -2.83 16.84 -4.61
N SER A 48 -4.12 16.70 -4.34
CA SER A 48 -4.66 15.96 -3.19
C SER A 48 -4.99 14.51 -3.61
N VAL A 49 -4.95 13.57 -2.68
CA VAL A 49 -5.40 12.19 -2.91
C VAL A 49 -6.88 12.10 -3.29
N SER A 50 -7.66 13.13 -2.96
CA SER A 50 -9.08 13.25 -3.33
C SER A 50 -9.32 13.85 -4.72
N ASP A 51 -8.28 14.35 -5.38
CA ASP A 51 -8.40 14.91 -6.73
C ASP A 51 -8.72 13.79 -7.74
N PRO A 52 -9.57 14.05 -8.75
CA PRO A 52 -9.86 13.06 -9.77
C PRO A 52 -8.63 12.79 -10.65
N ASP A 53 -8.48 11.56 -11.15
CA ASP A 53 -7.37 11.13 -12.02
C ASP A 53 -7.20 12.00 -13.29
N THR A 54 -8.28 12.63 -13.73
CA THR A 54 -8.24 13.56 -14.89
C THR A 54 -7.30 14.73 -14.66
N ARG A 55 -7.06 15.14 -13.40
CA ARG A 55 -6.09 16.20 -13.07
C ARG A 55 -4.65 15.80 -13.36
N LEU A 56 -4.34 14.51 -13.42
CA LEU A 56 -3.01 14.04 -13.84
C LEU A 56 -2.65 14.49 -15.27
N LEU A 57 -3.64 14.76 -16.13
CA LEU A 57 -3.43 15.26 -17.50
C LEU A 57 -3.41 16.80 -17.60
N GLU A 58 -3.56 17.50 -16.49
CA GLU A 58 -3.60 18.96 -16.47
C GLU A 58 -2.29 19.57 -17.00
N GLY A 59 -2.41 20.52 -17.94
CA GLY A 59 -1.26 21.17 -18.58
C GLY A 59 -0.45 20.27 -19.53
N MET A 60 -1.00 19.11 -19.91
CA MET A 60 -0.39 18.21 -20.90
C MET A 60 -0.97 18.48 -22.29
N SER A 61 -0.12 18.37 -23.32
CA SER A 61 -0.53 18.40 -24.72
C SER A 61 0.35 17.49 -25.56
N ALA A 62 -0.16 17.01 -26.68
CA ALA A 62 0.61 16.22 -27.62
C ALA A 62 0.35 16.68 -29.06
N THR A 63 1.41 16.85 -29.84
CA THR A 63 1.34 17.28 -31.24
C THR A 63 2.15 16.30 -32.09
N ASP A 64 1.65 16.05 -33.28
CA ASP A 64 2.33 15.28 -34.31
C ASP A 64 2.53 16.11 -35.58
N ALA A 65 3.61 15.82 -36.33
CA ALA A 65 3.96 16.59 -37.54
C ALA A 65 2.96 16.39 -38.69
N ARG A 66 2.26 15.23 -38.73
CA ARG A 66 1.28 14.93 -39.79
C ARG A 66 -0.15 15.00 -39.30
N ASP A 67 -0.41 14.54 -38.07
CA ASP A 67 -1.75 14.45 -37.53
C ASP A 67 -2.19 15.69 -36.78
N GLY A 68 -1.25 16.61 -36.49
CA GLY A 68 -1.51 17.86 -35.80
C GLY A 68 -1.71 17.64 -34.31
N ASP A 69 -2.80 18.14 -33.75
CA ASP A 69 -3.15 17.96 -32.32
C ASP A 69 -3.64 16.54 -32.05
N VAL A 70 -2.85 15.79 -31.30
CA VAL A 70 -3.14 14.44 -30.82
C VAL A 70 -3.30 14.40 -29.29
N THR A 71 -3.49 15.54 -28.66
CA THR A 71 -3.76 15.65 -27.21
C THR A 71 -4.86 14.72 -26.72
N PRO A 72 -5.95 14.47 -27.47
CA PRO A 72 -6.98 13.51 -27.05
C PRO A 72 -6.49 12.05 -26.91
N SER A 73 -5.32 11.70 -27.48
CA SER A 73 -4.71 10.38 -27.34
C SER A 73 -3.88 10.19 -26.08
N LEU A 74 -3.65 11.29 -25.32
CA LEU A 74 -2.87 11.23 -24.07
C LEU A 74 -3.56 10.37 -23.02
N ILE A 75 -2.79 9.42 -22.47
CA ILE A 75 -3.20 8.60 -21.34
C ILE A 75 -2.14 8.60 -20.26
N VAL A 76 -2.54 8.34 -19.03
CA VAL A 76 -1.65 7.94 -17.93
C VAL A 76 -1.34 6.47 -18.09
N GLU A 77 -0.09 6.13 -18.39
CA GLU A 77 0.36 4.74 -18.55
C GLU A 77 0.66 4.09 -17.20
N SER A 78 1.29 4.82 -16.29
CA SER A 78 1.60 4.33 -14.95
C SER A 78 1.87 5.46 -13.96
N VAL A 79 1.59 5.19 -12.69
CA VAL A 79 1.98 6.01 -11.55
C VAL A 79 2.86 5.14 -10.66
N ARG A 80 4.05 5.63 -10.29
CA ARG A 80 4.98 4.93 -9.39
C ARG A 80 5.57 5.91 -8.39
N GLY A 81 5.62 5.50 -7.12
CA GLY A 81 6.07 6.37 -6.04
C GLY A 81 7.55 6.24 -5.70
N VAL A 82 8.15 7.37 -5.30
CA VAL A 82 9.28 7.40 -4.37
C VAL A 82 8.70 7.91 -3.06
N VAL A 83 8.55 7.02 -2.10
CA VAL A 83 7.69 7.18 -0.92
C VAL A 83 8.20 8.22 0.07
N ALA A 84 9.53 8.38 0.19
CA ALA A 84 10.16 9.23 1.20
C ALA A 84 9.70 10.70 1.17
N ASP A 85 9.26 11.20 0.00
CA ASP A 85 8.92 12.61 -0.20
C ASP A 85 7.50 12.84 -0.71
N LYS A 86 6.60 11.85 -0.66
CA LYS A 86 5.24 11.92 -1.24
C LYS A 86 5.23 12.31 -2.73
N ARG A 87 6.34 12.01 -3.44
CA ARG A 87 6.54 12.28 -4.86
C ARG A 87 6.37 11.01 -5.67
N PHE A 88 5.61 11.14 -6.74
CA PHE A 88 5.29 10.03 -7.63
C PHE A 88 5.70 10.40 -9.05
N THR A 89 6.26 9.45 -9.78
CA THR A 89 6.54 9.60 -11.20
C THR A 89 5.35 9.08 -11.99
N VAL A 90 4.71 9.99 -12.73
CA VAL A 90 3.64 9.65 -13.67
C VAL A 90 4.23 9.53 -15.06
N THR A 91 4.00 8.40 -15.71
CA THR A 91 4.39 8.17 -17.11
C THR A 91 3.16 8.32 -17.99
N TYR A 92 3.30 9.15 -19.01
CA TYR A 92 2.27 9.42 -20.01
C TYR A 92 2.64 8.77 -21.34
N ALA A 93 1.62 8.38 -22.10
CA ALA A 93 1.77 7.94 -23.48
C ALA A 93 0.81 8.73 -24.38
N ALA A 94 1.28 9.09 -25.56
CA ALA A 94 0.46 9.68 -26.63
C ALA A 94 0.65 8.90 -27.93
N PHE A 95 -0.40 8.83 -28.73
CA PHE A 95 -0.46 8.04 -29.95
C PHE A 95 -0.87 8.91 -31.13
N ASP A 96 -0.24 8.70 -32.29
CA ASP A 96 -0.70 9.24 -33.57
C ASP A 96 -1.65 8.23 -34.27
N ARG A 97 -2.16 8.60 -35.46
CA ARG A 97 -3.02 7.72 -36.28
C ARG A 97 -2.27 6.56 -36.90
N ALA A 98 -0.95 6.68 -37.08
CA ALA A 98 -0.11 5.60 -37.61
C ALA A 98 0.26 4.56 -36.53
N GLY A 99 -0.02 4.83 -35.25
CA GLY A 99 0.27 3.97 -34.12
C GLY A 99 1.67 4.17 -33.52
N ASN A 100 2.37 5.26 -33.89
CA ASN A 100 3.61 5.60 -33.21
C ASN A 100 3.31 6.15 -31.82
N VAL A 101 4.18 5.86 -30.85
CA VAL A 101 3.97 6.16 -29.43
C VAL A 101 5.09 7.04 -28.90
N ALA A 102 4.72 8.14 -28.27
CA ALA A 102 5.63 8.93 -27.45
C ALA A 102 5.35 8.69 -25.97
N LYS A 103 6.39 8.79 -25.14
CA LYS A 103 6.28 8.73 -23.68
C LYS A 103 6.95 9.95 -23.04
N ALA A 104 6.38 10.42 -21.95
CA ALA A 104 6.94 11.48 -21.14
C ALA A 104 6.69 11.19 -19.66
N GLN A 105 7.48 11.78 -18.76
CA GLN A 105 7.34 11.61 -17.34
C GLN A 105 7.23 12.96 -16.65
N ARG A 106 6.42 13.03 -15.59
CA ARG A 106 6.26 14.18 -14.71
C ARG A 106 6.25 13.73 -13.26
N THR A 107 6.79 14.57 -12.38
CA THR A 107 6.67 14.38 -10.93
C THR A 107 5.32 14.92 -10.46
N VAL A 108 4.61 14.11 -9.66
CA VAL A 108 3.39 14.53 -8.97
C VAL A 108 3.64 14.43 -7.47
N PHE A 109 3.34 15.50 -6.75
CA PHE A 109 3.41 15.56 -5.29
C PHE A 109 1.99 15.54 -4.72
N TYR A 110 1.66 14.51 -3.92
CA TYR A 110 0.40 14.46 -3.19
C TYR A 110 0.58 15.03 -1.79
N SER A 111 0.01 16.21 -1.53
CA SER A 111 0.22 16.98 -0.29
C SER A 111 -0.27 16.27 0.96
N ASP A 112 -1.33 15.49 0.84
CA ASP A 112 -2.04 14.78 1.91
C ASP A 112 -1.88 13.25 1.84
N TYR A 113 -0.94 12.74 1.04
CA TYR A 113 -0.65 11.32 0.98
C TYR A 113 -0.08 10.80 2.31
N THR A 114 -0.56 9.66 2.71
CA THR A 114 -0.01 8.87 3.83
C THR A 114 0.23 7.43 3.37
N SER A 115 1.35 6.86 3.78
CA SER A 115 1.66 5.44 3.54
C SER A 115 0.61 4.52 4.17
N PRO A 116 0.46 3.28 3.67
CA PRO A 116 -0.47 2.32 4.26
C PRO A 116 -0.30 2.20 5.77
N ARG A 117 -1.41 2.16 6.52
CA ARG A 117 -1.39 2.07 7.97
C ARG A 117 -2.03 0.78 8.46
N PHE A 118 -1.35 0.16 9.43
CA PHE A 118 -1.89 -0.98 10.16
C PHE A 118 -2.85 -0.52 11.26
N SER A 119 -3.78 -1.40 11.63
CA SER A 119 -4.57 -1.31 12.85
C SER A 119 -4.73 -2.70 13.48
N LEU A 120 -5.05 -2.72 14.77
CA LEU A 120 -5.26 -3.93 15.54
C LEU A 120 -6.64 -3.89 16.21
N SER A 121 -7.40 -4.96 16.04
CA SER A 121 -8.70 -5.16 16.70
C SER A 121 -8.59 -5.85 18.07
N ALA A 122 -7.44 -6.46 18.37
CA ALA A 122 -7.14 -7.14 19.62
C ALA A 122 -5.63 -7.14 19.90
N PRO A 123 -5.18 -7.38 21.15
CA PRO A 123 -3.77 -7.45 21.49
C PRO A 123 -3.11 -8.67 20.84
N LEU A 124 -1.83 -8.56 20.47
CA LEU A 124 -1.03 -9.70 19.96
C LEU A 124 -0.56 -10.61 21.11
N ILE A 125 -1.51 -11.10 21.90
CA ILE A 125 -1.30 -12.03 23.00
C ILE A 125 -2.11 -13.30 22.72
N PHE A 126 -1.43 -14.44 22.64
CA PHE A 126 -2.05 -15.71 22.25
C PHE A 126 -1.73 -16.81 23.26
N ARG A 127 -2.47 -17.90 23.17
CA ARG A 127 -2.22 -19.09 23.96
C ARG A 127 -1.13 -19.95 23.33
N ALA A 128 -0.16 -20.39 24.13
CA ALA A 128 0.85 -21.36 23.71
C ALA A 128 0.24 -22.75 23.44
N GLY A 129 0.97 -23.59 22.71
CA GLY A 129 0.58 -24.98 22.38
C GLY A 129 -0.23 -25.12 21.09
N VAL A 130 -0.85 -24.06 20.60
CA VAL A 130 -1.53 -23.99 19.30
C VAL A 130 -0.85 -22.91 18.48
N SER A 131 -0.60 -23.16 17.19
CA SER A 131 -0.08 -22.10 16.30
C SER A 131 -1.16 -21.02 16.12
N PRO A 132 -0.97 -19.81 16.66
CA PRO A 132 -1.98 -18.76 16.55
C PRO A 132 -1.99 -18.18 15.14
N ASP A 133 -3.15 -17.67 14.73
CA ASP A 133 -3.23 -16.77 13.60
C ASP A 133 -2.91 -15.34 14.07
N ALA A 134 -1.63 -14.96 13.96
CA ALA A 134 -1.18 -13.63 14.33
C ALA A 134 -1.68 -12.53 13.37
N PHE A 135 -2.28 -12.89 12.23
CA PHE A 135 -2.89 -11.96 11.28
C PHE A 135 -4.34 -11.63 11.63
N ALA A 136 -5.05 -12.52 12.35
CA ALA A 136 -6.48 -12.34 12.64
C ALA A 136 -6.85 -10.97 13.24
N PRO A 137 -6.08 -10.38 14.18
CA PRO A 137 -6.40 -9.05 14.71
C PRO A 137 -5.89 -7.88 13.86
N LEU A 138 -5.10 -8.15 12.79
CA LEU A 138 -4.50 -7.13 11.95
C LEU A 138 -5.41 -6.71 10.81
N SER A 139 -5.42 -5.41 10.52
CA SER A 139 -5.90 -4.86 9.26
C SER A 139 -4.95 -3.78 8.76
N ALA A 140 -5.06 -3.44 7.48
CA ALA A 140 -4.28 -2.37 6.86
C ALA A 140 -5.14 -1.58 5.88
N GLN A 141 -4.99 -0.25 5.90
CA GLN A 141 -5.71 0.69 5.05
C GLN A 141 -4.74 1.59 4.30
N ASP A 142 -5.09 1.91 3.07
CA ASP A 142 -4.37 2.84 2.20
C ASP A 142 -5.33 3.88 1.62
N VAL A 143 -4.84 5.10 1.39
CA VAL A 143 -5.67 6.21 0.88
C VAL A 143 -6.11 6.03 -0.57
N PHE A 144 -5.37 5.25 -1.38
CA PHE A 144 -5.69 4.97 -2.78
C PHE A 144 -6.35 3.61 -2.97
N ASP A 145 -5.78 2.56 -2.35
CA ASP A 145 -6.21 1.17 -2.56
C ASP A 145 -7.32 0.74 -1.58
N GLY A 146 -7.60 1.54 -0.53
CA GLY A 146 -8.56 1.18 0.51
C GLY A 146 -8.04 0.05 1.40
N ASP A 147 -8.81 -1.02 1.55
CA ASP A 147 -8.46 -2.15 2.41
C ASP A 147 -7.37 -3.04 1.79
N LEU A 148 -6.25 -3.16 2.50
CA LEU A 148 -5.09 -3.98 2.13
C LEU A 148 -4.89 -5.19 3.04
N THR A 149 -5.84 -5.53 3.90
CA THR A 149 -5.70 -6.57 4.95
C THR A 149 -5.23 -7.91 4.38
N GLU A 150 -5.77 -8.35 3.24
CA GLU A 150 -5.37 -9.60 2.59
C GLU A 150 -3.94 -9.56 1.99
N ARG A 151 -3.37 -8.37 1.83
CA ARG A 151 -2.00 -8.20 1.30
C ARG A 151 -0.94 -8.19 2.40
N ILE A 152 -1.33 -8.24 3.68
CA ILE A 152 -0.39 -8.27 4.81
C ILE A 152 0.44 -9.55 4.75
N LYS A 153 1.75 -9.41 4.89
CA LYS A 153 2.71 -10.52 5.00
C LYS A 153 3.49 -10.38 6.30
N GLY A 154 3.77 -11.51 6.96
CA GLY A 154 4.52 -11.54 8.21
C GLY A 154 5.79 -12.36 8.09
N THR A 155 6.81 -11.95 8.82
CA THR A 155 8.09 -12.65 8.96
C THR A 155 8.46 -12.69 10.42
N LEU A 156 8.71 -13.87 10.97
CA LEU A 156 9.22 -14.02 12.33
C LEU A 156 10.68 -13.57 12.39
N ILE A 157 10.97 -12.58 13.24
CA ILE A 157 12.30 -11.98 13.37
C ILE A 157 13.09 -12.61 14.53
N SER A 158 12.41 -12.87 15.67
CA SER A 158 13.05 -13.48 16.85
C SER A 158 12.04 -14.27 17.70
N GLY A 159 12.56 -15.09 18.61
CA GLY A 159 11.75 -15.91 19.52
C GLY A 159 11.68 -17.38 19.12
N GLY A 160 12.36 -17.81 18.05
CA GLY A 160 12.35 -19.20 17.59
C GLY A 160 11.98 -19.34 16.11
N SER A 161 11.68 -20.55 15.67
CA SER A 161 11.32 -20.84 14.27
C SER A 161 9.81 -20.85 14.03
N MET A 162 8.99 -20.94 15.08
CA MET A 162 7.53 -21.02 15.00
C MET A 162 6.89 -20.40 16.24
N LEU A 163 5.72 -19.77 16.08
CA LEU A 163 4.87 -19.29 17.19
C LEU A 163 4.13 -20.47 17.81
N ARG A 164 4.70 -21.14 18.80
CA ARG A 164 4.09 -22.31 19.41
C ARG A 164 4.31 -22.45 20.92
N GLU A 165 5.50 -22.14 21.40
CA GLU A 165 5.87 -22.24 22.81
C GLU A 165 5.60 -20.92 23.53
N ALA A 166 5.39 -20.96 24.85
CA ALA A 166 5.27 -19.75 25.64
C ALA A 166 6.55 -18.92 25.57
N GLY A 167 6.41 -17.62 25.35
CA GLY A 167 7.55 -16.73 25.22
C GLY A 167 7.21 -15.45 24.43
N ASP A 168 8.21 -14.59 24.37
CA ASP A 168 8.17 -13.35 23.59
C ASP A 168 8.75 -13.57 22.20
N TYR A 169 8.00 -13.18 21.20
CA TYR A 169 8.38 -13.25 19.78
C TYR A 169 8.35 -11.86 19.17
N THR A 170 9.11 -11.65 18.11
CA THR A 170 9.02 -10.45 17.30
C THR A 170 8.64 -10.82 15.87
N VAL A 171 7.53 -10.28 15.39
CA VAL A 171 7.06 -10.47 14.01
C VAL A 171 7.11 -9.14 13.29
N GLN A 172 7.68 -9.12 12.10
CA GLN A 172 7.59 -7.98 11.19
C GLN A 172 6.48 -8.22 10.18
N PHE A 173 5.46 -7.40 10.25
CA PHE A 173 4.40 -7.34 9.26
C PHE A 173 4.76 -6.29 8.20
N ARG A 174 4.38 -6.55 6.96
CA ARG A 174 4.52 -5.60 5.85
C ARG A 174 3.29 -5.61 4.97
N VAL A 175 2.97 -4.46 4.41
CA VAL A 175 1.91 -4.28 3.42
C VAL A 175 2.40 -3.33 2.34
N THR A 176 2.05 -3.60 1.08
CA THR A 176 2.46 -2.80 -0.08
C THR A 176 1.23 -2.43 -0.88
N ASN A 177 1.06 -1.15 -1.19
CA ASN A 177 -0.02 -0.65 -2.03
C ASN A 177 0.30 -0.81 -3.54
N ALA A 178 -0.65 -0.46 -4.41
CA ALA A 178 -0.50 -0.57 -5.87
C ALA A 178 0.58 0.38 -6.43
N LEU A 179 0.89 1.46 -5.74
CA LEU A 179 1.94 2.40 -6.13
C LEU A 179 3.35 1.92 -5.77
N GLY A 180 3.46 0.79 -5.03
CA GLY A 180 4.72 0.21 -4.58
C GLY A 180 5.21 0.73 -3.22
N ASP A 181 4.41 1.56 -2.53
CA ASP A 181 4.72 2.00 -1.18
C ASP A 181 4.52 0.86 -0.18
N THR A 182 5.51 0.66 0.70
CA THR A 182 5.53 -0.45 1.65
C THR A 182 5.68 0.07 3.07
N SER A 183 4.68 -0.23 3.89
CA SER A 183 4.73 0.01 5.33
C SER A 183 5.12 -1.25 6.10
N TYR A 184 5.83 -1.06 7.20
CA TYR A 184 6.29 -2.11 8.10
C TYR A 184 5.78 -1.86 9.52
N LEU A 185 5.38 -2.93 10.20
CA LEU A 185 5.09 -2.95 11.63
C LEU A 185 5.89 -4.08 12.26
N THR A 186 6.89 -3.76 13.06
CA THR A 186 7.65 -4.76 13.84
C THR A 186 7.02 -4.84 15.23
N ALA A 187 6.28 -5.91 15.49
CA ALA A 187 5.44 -6.04 16.67
C ALA A 187 5.90 -7.18 17.59
N PRO A 188 5.96 -6.95 18.91
CA PRO A 188 6.10 -8.01 19.89
C PRO A 188 4.80 -8.83 20.00
N VAL A 189 4.92 -10.13 19.86
CA VAL A 189 3.85 -11.12 20.00
C VAL A 189 4.15 -11.96 21.23
N LEU A 190 3.20 -12.06 22.16
CA LEU A 190 3.37 -12.82 23.39
C LEU A 190 2.53 -14.11 23.33
N LEU A 191 3.17 -15.26 23.57
CA LEU A 191 2.49 -16.53 23.82
C LEU A 191 2.58 -16.88 25.30
N THR A 192 1.44 -17.23 25.93
CA THR A 192 1.34 -17.56 27.34
C THR A 192 0.82 -18.99 27.56
N ASP A 193 1.36 -19.73 28.55
CA ASP A 193 0.87 -21.08 28.93
C ASP A 193 -0.45 -21.00 29.71
N GLY A 194 -0.63 -19.99 30.52
CA GLY A 194 -1.90 -19.70 31.18
C GLY A 194 -2.87 -19.13 30.17
N GLY A 195 -4.10 -19.62 30.10
CA GLY A 195 -5.12 -18.99 29.25
C GLY A 195 -5.04 -17.46 29.38
N THR A 196 -5.48 -16.78 28.37
CA THR A 196 -5.69 -15.33 28.37
C THR A 196 -6.65 -14.97 29.51
N GLY A 197 -6.26 -15.09 30.74
CA GLY A 197 -6.97 -14.86 31.99
C GLY A 197 -8.48 -15.02 31.95
N SER A 198 -9.07 -15.24 33.05
CA SER A 198 -10.52 -15.23 33.19
C SER A 198 -11.09 -13.79 33.27
N ALA A 199 -10.23 -12.79 33.04
CA ALA A 199 -10.55 -11.37 32.93
C ALA A 199 -10.04 -10.82 31.59
N GLU A 200 -10.87 -10.01 30.94
CA GLU A 200 -10.58 -9.37 29.66
C GLU A 200 -10.49 -7.85 29.85
N ILE A 201 -9.36 -7.26 29.46
CA ILE A 201 -9.13 -5.81 29.45
C ILE A 201 -9.29 -5.33 28.02
N THR A 202 -10.31 -4.49 27.80
CA THR A 202 -10.55 -3.83 26.51
C THR A 202 -9.91 -2.46 26.50
N LEU A 203 -9.22 -2.16 25.41
CA LEU A 203 -8.60 -0.84 25.16
C LEU A 203 -9.37 -0.10 24.07
N GLU A 204 -9.25 1.22 24.05
CA GLU A 204 -9.80 2.07 22.99
C GLU A 204 -9.17 1.74 21.62
N THR A 205 -7.87 1.43 21.64
CA THR A 205 -7.11 0.94 20.47
C THR A 205 -6.03 -0.02 20.93
N TYR A 206 -5.60 -0.90 20.07
CA TYR A 206 -4.47 -1.83 20.33
C TYR A 206 -3.21 -1.47 19.53
N LEU A 207 -3.29 -0.48 18.65
CA LEU A 207 -2.16 0.11 17.91
C LEU A 207 -2.35 1.61 17.81
N LEU A 208 -1.38 2.37 18.29
CA LEU A 208 -1.36 3.82 18.29
C LEU A 208 -0.16 4.34 17.50
N TYR A 209 -0.36 5.38 16.72
CA TYR A 209 0.71 6.13 16.06
C TYR A 209 0.86 7.50 16.72
N LEU A 210 2.07 7.84 17.13
CA LEU A 210 2.43 9.12 17.73
C LEU A 210 3.52 9.80 16.89
N LYS A 211 3.53 11.12 16.90
CA LYS A 211 4.68 11.88 16.40
C LYS A 211 5.77 11.97 17.46
N THR A 212 7.03 12.09 17.01
CA THR A 212 8.17 12.32 17.91
C THR A 212 7.89 13.51 18.83
N GLY A 213 8.01 13.30 20.14
CA GLY A 213 7.78 14.31 21.17
C GLY A 213 6.30 14.51 21.55
N GLU A 214 5.37 13.76 20.97
CA GLU A 214 3.96 13.84 21.32
C GLU A 214 3.71 13.34 22.76
N ALA A 215 2.82 14.02 23.48
CA ALA A 215 2.48 13.64 24.85
C ALA A 215 1.67 12.32 24.86
N PHE A 216 2.10 11.40 25.72
CA PHE A 216 1.50 10.08 25.85
C PHE A 216 1.14 9.75 27.30
N SER A 217 -0.06 9.27 27.53
CA SER A 217 -0.52 8.78 28.84
C SER A 217 -1.18 7.41 28.66
N PRO A 218 -0.54 6.31 29.10
CA PRO A 218 -1.04 4.96 28.83
C PRO A 218 -2.42 4.67 29.45
N ARG A 219 -2.76 5.25 30.60
CA ARG A 219 -4.03 4.97 31.29
C ARG A 219 -5.26 5.50 30.55
N GLN A 220 -5.12 6.47 29.65
CA GLN A 220 -6.24 7.03 28.90
C GLN A 220 -6.88 6.05 27.92
N TYR A 221 -6.17 5.00 27.50
CA TYR A 221 -6.63 3.99 26.54
C TYR A 221 -7.39 2.82 27.18
N LEU A 222 -7.46 2.76 28.52
CA LEU A 222 -8.23 1.75 29.24
C LEU A 222 -9.74 2.04 29.06
N GLN A 223 -10.49 1.07 28.56
CA GLN A 223 -11.95 1.17 28.42
C GLN A 223 -12.69 0.37 29.47
N GLU A 224 -12.59 -0.95 29.39
CA GLU A 224 -13.40 -1.87 30.17
C GLU A 224 -12.58 -3.05 30.71
N LEU A 225 -13.04 -3.58 31.82
CA LEU A 225 -12.65 -4.87 32.35
C LEU A 225 -13.88 -5.78 32.46
N ASN A 226 -13.84 -6.94 31.85
CA ASN A 226 -14.80 -8.02 32.05
C ASN A 226 -14.17 -9.10 32.90
N ALA A 227 -14.70 -9.32 34.12
CA ALA A 227 -14.20 -10.32 35.06
C ALA A 227 -15.33 -10.98 35.81
N GLY A 228 -15.43 -12.32 35.73
CA GLY A 228 -16.44 -13.08 36.44
C GLY A 228 -17.90 -12.73 36.10
N GLY A 229 -18.13 -12.26 34.87
CA GLY A 229 -19.48 -11.84 34.41
C GLY A 229 -19.85 -10.41 34.83
N GLN A 230 -18.92 -9.64 35.39
CA GLN A 230 -19.08 -8.24 35.74
C GLN A 230 -18.26 -7.38 34.79
N THR A 231 -18.79 -6.22 34.39
CA THR A 231 -18.12 -5.22 33.54
C THR A 231 -17.83 -3.97 34.39
N PHE A 232 -16.58 -3.51 34.33
CA PHE A 232 -16.08 -2.33 34.98
C PHE A 232 -15.58 -1.33 33.94
N LEU A 233 -16.05 -0.10 33.99
CA LEU A 233 -15.55 0.99 33.11
C LEU A 233 -14.25 1.56 33.71
N LEU A 234 -13.13 1.32 33.07
CA LEU A 234 -11.80 1.68 33.58
C LEU A 234 -11.40 3.15 33.32
N ASN A 235 -12.11 3.85 32.46
CA ASN A 235 -11.92 5.26 32.16
C ASN A 235 -12.55 6.22 33.23
N HIS A 236 -13.20 5.69 34.26
CA HIS A 236 -13.81 6.45 35.36
C HIS A 236 -13.02 6.27 36.67
N ALA A 237 -12.84 7.35 37.40
CA ALA A 237 -11.94 7.47 38.56
C ALA A 237 -12.30 6.62 39.80
N GLN A 238 -13.38 5.85 39.82
CA GLN A 238 -13.88 5.11 41.00
C GLN A 238 -14.31 3.67 40.72
N THR A 239 -13.50 2.93 39.97
CA THR A 239 -13.88 1.55 39.60
C THR A 239 -13.60 0.51 40.69
N GLY A 240 -12.78 0.81 41.70
CA GLY A 240 -12.32 -0.17 42.71
C GLY A 240 -11.46 -1.28 42.13
N VAL A 241 -11.07 -1.20 40.86
CA VAL A 241 -10.21 -2.10 40.17
C VAL A 241 -8.86 -1.42 39.92
N ASP A 242 -7.78 -2.04 40.37
CA ASP A 242 -6.42 -1.59 40.06
C ASP A 242 -5.86 -2.33 38.86
N VAL A 243 -5.49 -1.57 37.84
CA VAL A 243 -4.80 -2.06 36.65
C VAL A 243 -3.34 -1.63 36.73
N GLU A 244 -2.45 -2.61 36.84
CA GLU A 244 -1.03 -2.39 36.74
C GLU A 244 -0.67 -2.07 35.28
N VAL A 245 0.13 -1.00 35.08
CA VAL A 245 0.54 -0.51 33.77
C VAL A 245 2.06 -0.48 33.72
N SER A 246 2.66 -1.22 32.81
CA SER A 246 4.09 -1.22 32.51
C SER A 246 4.32 -0.74 31.08
N SER A 247 5.20 0.24 30.88
CA SER A 247 5.44 0.87 29.57
C SER A 247 6.93 1.01 29.31
N ASN A 248 7.34 0.75 28.06
CA ASN A 248 8.66 1.06 27.55
C ASN A 248 8.64 2.19 26.50
N VAL A 249 7.54 2.90 26.39
CA VAL A 249 7.35 3.96 25.37
C VAL A 249 8.29 5.13 25.67
N ASP A 250 9.10 5.45 24.66
CA ASP A 250 9.90 6.67 24.58
C ASP A 250 9.42 7.47 23.37
N THR A 251 8.68 8.53 23.63
CA THR A 251 8.13 9.38 22.55
C THR A 251 9.18 10.27 21.89
N ALA A 252 10.39 10.38 22.44
CA ALA A 252 11.47 11.18 21.85
C ALA A 252 12.24 10.43 20.75
N VAL A 253 12.05 9.11 20.62
CA VAL A 253 12.81 8.26 19.69
C VAL A 253 11.84 7.50 18.79
N PRO A 254 11.97 7.61 17.45
CA PRO A 254 11.16 6.80 16.53
C PRO A 254 11.38 5.31 16.75
N GLY A 255 10.28 4.55 16.76
CA GLY A 255 10.34 3.11 16.98
C GLY A 255 8.98 2.50 17.31
N THR A 256 8.98 1.18 17.54
CA THR A 256 7.81 0.46 18.01
C THR A 256 7.99 0.08 19.47
N TYR A 257 7.05 0.48 20.28
CA TYR A 257 7.00 0.31 21.73
C TYR A 257 5.72 -0.42 22.14
N TYR A 258 5.61 -0.75 23.42
CA TYR A 258 4.38 -1.34 23.94
C TYR A 258 4.09 -0.91 25.38
N VAL A 259 2.82 -0.99 25.76
CA VAL A 259 2.34 -0.88 27.12
C VAL A 259 1.62 -2.16 27.48
N ASP A 260 2.02 -2.80 28.57
CA ASP A 260 1.33 -3.93 29.17
C ASP A 260 0.38 -3.46 30.27
N TYR A 261 -0.83 -3.96 30.21
CA TYR A 261 -1.87 -3.78 31.21
C TYR A 261 -2.14 -5.14 31.84
N THR A 262 -2.03 -5.23 33.16
CA THR A 262 -2.34 -6.44 33.91
C THR A 262 -3.34 -6.13 35.03
N VAL A 263 -4.24 -7.07 35.29
CA VAL A 263 -5.24 -6.94 36.33
C VAL A 263 -5.37 -8.26 37.12
N THR A 264 -5.55 -8.13 38.43
CA THR A 264 -6.02 -9.20 39.27
C THR A 264 -7.25 -8.73 40.02
N TYR A 265 -8.38 -9.38 39.77
CA TYR A 265 -9.65 -9.08 40.43
C TYR A 265 -10.21 -10.36 41.08
N GLY A 266 -10.04 -10.49 42.38
CA GLY A 266 -10.32 -11.72 43.10
C GLY A 266 -9.46 -12.88 42.58
N ARG A 267 -10.12 -13.90 41.98
CA ARG A 267 -9.44 -15.05 41.34
C ARG A 267 -9.20 -14.87 39.86
N TYR A 268 -9.67 -13.76 39.29
CA TYR A 268 -9.61 -13.48 37.86
C TYR A 268 -8.37 -12.66 37.54
N THR A 269 -7.64 -13.10 36.52
CA THR A 269 -6.46 -12.39 36.02
C THR A 269 -6.65 -12.07 34.55
N GLY A 270 -6.18 -10.92 34.12
CA GLY A 270 -6.26 -10.49 32.72
C GLY A 270 -5.01 -9.74 32.29
N ARG A 271 -4.72 -9.78 31.01
CA ARG A 271 -3.62 -9.03 30.40
C ARG A 271 -4.04 -8.49 29.04
N SER A 272 -3.63 -7.26 28.75
CA SER A 272 -3.78 -6.64 27.43
C SER A 272 -2.50 -5.89 27.08
N ARG A 273 -2.29 -5.58 25.80
CA ARG A 273 -1.12 -4.85 25.30
C ARG A 273 -1.53 -3.83 24.25
N LEU A 274 -1.09 -2.60 24.41
CA LEU A 274 -1.14 -1.55 23.40
C LEU A 274 0.21 -1.46 22.71
N LEU A 275 0.24 -1.54 21.39
CA LEU A 275 1.42 -1.20 20.59
C LEU A 275 1.43 0.29 20.29
N VAL A 276 2.60 0.92 20.38
CA VAL A 276 2.80 2.34 20.12
C VAL A 276 3.92 2.49 19.09
N VAL A 277 3.62 3.07 17.94
CA VAL A 277 4.57 3.41 16.90
C VAL A 277 4.85 4.91 16.99
N VAL A 278 6.09 5.29 17.27
CA VAL A 278 6.56 6.68 17.25
C VAL A 278 7.19 6.94 15.89
N GLU A 279 6.68 7.93 15.17
CA GLU A 279 7.12 8.34 13.83
C GLU A 279 7.71 9.75 13.86
N ASP A 280 8.59 10.08 12.92
CA ASP A 280 9.15 11.43 12.70
C ASP A 280 8.07 12.46 12.26
#